data_8dbf31808060d123d7e03dece88a78a5
#
_entry.id   8dbf31808060d123d7e03dece88a78a5
#
_cell.length_a   1.000
_cell.length_b   1.000
_cell.length_c   1.000
_cell.angle_alpha   90.00
_cell.angle_beta   90.00
_cell.angle_gamma   90.00
#
_symmetry.space_group_name_H-M   'P 1'
#
loop_
_entity.id
_entity.type
_entity.pdbx_description
1 polymer ?
#
loop_
_entity_poly.entity_id
_entity_poly.type
_entity_poly.pdbx_seq_one_letter_code
_entity_poly.pdbx_strand_id
1 'polypeptide(L)'
;LAKVAGEIEAEYGIPIVNKRISVTPIALIGGAACKTPEDFATIADTMDRAAEAIGADLIGGYSALVSKGMTKADEMLIRSIPIALCRTNRICSSVNLASTKTGINMDAVRLMGEILLEVAERSKDRDSVDCMKLVVFCNAPDDNPFMAGAFHGVTEADAVINVGVSGPGVVKTALEKVRGENFEVLCETIKKTAFKVTRVGQLVAQEASRRLSIPFGIIDLSLAPTPAIGDSVADILCEIGLEYAGAPGTTAALAMLNRCGTDYALLRQQCTTVYYFT
;
A
#
# COMPACT_ATOMS: atom_id res chain seq x y z
N LEU A 1 -10.26 -12.44 -11.30
CA LEU A 1 -10.10 -11.03 -10.94
C LEU A 1 -9.93 -10.15 -12.18
N ALA A 2 -8.88 -10.31 -12.98
CA ALA A 2 -8.55 -9.44 -14.11
C ALA A 2 -9.72 -9.27 -15.12
N LYS A 3 -10.38 -10.38 -15.50
CA LYS A 3 -11.54 -10.35 -16.40
C LYS A 3 -12.70 -9.51 -15.81
N VAL A 4 -13.09 -9.78 -14.56
CA VAL A 4 -14.19 -9.07 -13.90
C VAL A 4 -13.87 -7.58 -13.70
N ALA A 5 -12.64 -7.25 -13.38
CA ALA A 5 -12.21 -5.86 -13.28
C ALA A 5 -12.34 -5.13 -14.63
N GLY A 6 -11.93 -5.74 -15.74
CA GLY A 6 -12.12 -5.18 -17.09
C GLY A 6 -13.58 -5.01 -17.50
N GLU A 7 -14.45 -5.94 -17.10
CA GLU A 7 -15.90 -5.83 -17.33
C GLU A 7 -16.51 -4.65 -16.56
N ILE A 8 -16.14 -4.48 -15.28
CA ILE A 8 -16.58 -3.36 -14.42
C ILE A 8 -16.09 -2.03 -15.01
N GLU A 9 -14.82 -1.96 -15.42
CA GLU A 9 -14.24 -0.78 -16.06
C GLU A 9 -15.01 -0.37 -17.31
N ALA A 10 -15.31 -1.34 -18.18
CA ALA A 10 -16.05 -1.10 -19.42
C ALA A 10 -17.51 -0.67 -19.18
N GLU A 11 -18.16 -1.22 -18.15
CA GLU A 11 -19.57 -0.95 -17.85
C GLU A 11 -19.78 0.39 -17.14
N TYR A 12 -18.92 0.70 -16.15
CA TYR A 12 -19.10 1.91 -15.32
C TYR A 12 -18.23 3.09 -15.76
N GLY A 13 -17.29 2.88 -16.70
CA GLY A 13 -16.36 3.93 -17.12
C GLY A 13 -15.38 4.37 -16.02
N ILE A 14 -15.18 3.53 -15.00
CA ILE A 14 -14.26 3.79 -13.88
C ILE A 14 -12.96 3.05 -14.17
N PRO A 15 -11.81 3.75 -14.37
CA PRO A 15 -10.56 3.08 -14.67
C PRO A 15 -10.06 2.24 -13.48
N ILE A 16 -9.79 0.95 -13.71
CA ILE A 16 -9.22 0.02 -12.75
C ILE A 16 -7.78 -0.26 -13.17
N VAL A 17 -6.90 0.62 -12.77
CA VAL A 17 -5.52 0.70 -13.26
C VAL A 17 -4.68 -0.50 -12.85
N ASN A 18 -4.89 -1.04 -11.64
CA ASN A 18 -4.11 -2.15 -11.10
C ASN A 18 -5.00 -3.26 -10.57
N LYS A 19 -4.74 -4.48 -11.00
CA LYS A 19 -5.35 -5.70 -10.51
C LYS A 19 -4.30 -6.48 -9.73
N ARG A 20 -4.46 -6.55 -8.42
CA ARG A 20 -3.47 -7.11 -7.51
C ARG A 20 -4.02 -8.32 -6.79
N ILE A 21 -3.11 -9.21 -6.41
CA ILE A 21 -3.38 -10.30 -5.48
C ILE A 21 -2.39 -10.16 -4.34
N SER A 22 -2.85 -10.36 -3.12
CA SER A 22 -1.98 -10.48 -1.95
C SER A 22 -2.21 -11.81 -1.27
N VAL A 23 -1.13 -12.43 -0.86
CA VAL A 23 -1.16 -13.73 -0.16
C VAL A 23 -0.73 -13.57 1.28
N THR A 24 -0.93 -14.62 2.06
CA THR A 24 -0.42 -14.70 3.44
C THR A 24 1.09 -14.49 3.44
N PRO A 25 1.63 -13.77 4.44
CA PRO A 25 3.06 -13.47 4.52
C PRO A 25 3.94 -14.69 4.31
N ILE A 26 4.78 -14.64 3.29
CA ILE A 26 5.62 -15.79 2.85
C ILE A 26 6.60 -16.23 3.94
N ALA A 27 7.03 -15.32 4.83
CA ALA A 27 7.86 -15.69 5.96
C ALA A 27 7.20 -16.76 6.85
N LEU A 28 5.86 -16.68 7.02
CA LEU A 28 5.10 -17.66 7.81
C LEU A 28 4.97 -18.99 7.07
N ILE A 29 4.68 -18.94 5.77
CA ILE A 29 4.44 -20.15 4.97
C ILE A 29 5.74 -20.87 4.65
N GLY A 30 6.77 -20.13 4.21
CA GLY A 30 8.04 -20.68 3.74
C GLY A 30 8.97 -21.14 4.86
N GLY A 31 8.75 -20.67 6.10
CA GLY A 31 9.68 -20.88 7.21
C GLY A 31 9.99 -22.34 7.56
N ALA A 32 9.08 -23.26 7.30
CA ALA A 32 9.31 -24.70 7.52
C ALA A 32 10.20 -25.33 6.44
N ALA A 33 10.15 -24.85 5.21
CA ALA A 33 10.82 -25.45 4.06
C ALA A 33 12.12 -24.73 3.69
N CYS A 34 12.14 -23.40 3.72
CA CYS A 34 13.29 -22.58 3.32
C CYS A 34 14.39 -22.61 4.37
N LYS A 35 15.63 -22.78 3.93
CA LYS A 35 16.84 -22.81 4.77
C LYS A 35 17.81 -21.67 4.45
N THR A 36 17.64 -21.02 3.31
CA THR A 36 18.49 -19.96 2.82
C THR A 36 17.64 -18.80 2.24
N PRO A 37 18.19 -17.59 2.13
CA PRO A 37 17.53 -16.50 1.41
C PRO A 37 17.20 -16.85 -0.05
N GLU A 38 18.02 -17.67 -0.72
CA GLU A 38 17.81 -18.09 -2.10
C GLU A 38 16.58 -19.01 -2.25
N ASP A 39 16.28 -19.84 -1.24
CA ASP A 39 15.07 -20.65 -1.25
C ASP A 39 13.81 -19.77 -1.25
N PHE A 40 13.82 -18.70 -0.45
CA PHE A 40 12.74 -17.71 -0.45
C PHE A 40 12.64 -16.97 -1.80
N ALA A 41 13.78 -16.59 -2.40
CA ALA A 41 13.77 -15.95 -3.71
C ALA A 41 13.19 -16.86 -4.80
N THR A 42 13.36 -18.17 -4.70
CA THR A 42 12.73 -19.16 -5.60
C THR A 42 11.21 -19.18 -5.47
N ILE A 43 10.67 -18.95 -4.25
CA ILE A 43 9.23 -18.75 -4.06
C ILE A 43 8.78 -17.47 -4.80
N ALA A 44 9.53 -16.37 -4.69
CA ALA A 44 9.23 -15.13 -5.41
C ALA A 44 9.18 -15.34 -6.93
N ASP A 45 10.14 -16.06 -7.51
CA ASP A 45 10.15 -16.41 -8.94
C ASP A 45 8.87 -17.18 -9.35
N THR A 46 8.39 -18.07 -8.49
CA THR A 46 7.20 -18.86 -8.74
C THR A 46 5.94 -18.00 -8.66
N MET A 47 5.87 -17.11 -7.66
CA MET A 47 4.78 -16.14 -7.52
C MET A 47 4.73 -15.18 -8.73
N ASP A 48 5.87 -14.70 -9.21
CA ASP A 48 5.97 -13.79 -10.36
C ASP A 48 5.40 -14.44 -11.64
N ARG A 49 5.81 -15.69 -11.92
CA ARG A 49 5.26 -16.48 -13.04
C ARG A 49 3.75 -16.74 -12.89
N ALA A 50 3.29 -17.00 -11.67
CA ALA A 50 1.86 -17.19 -11.40
C ALA A 50 1.09 -15.90 -11.66
N ALA A 51 1.59 -14.75 -11.20
CA ALA A 51 0.99 -13.45 -11.45
C ALA A 51 0.88 -13.14 -12.94
N GLU A 52 1.92 -13.44 -13.71
CA GLU A 52 1.92 -13.29 -15.17
C GLU A 52 0.86 -14.16 -15.83
N ALA A 53 0.78 -15.43 -15.46
CA ALA A 53 -0.16 -16.39 -16.04
C ALA A 53 -1.64 -16.02 -15.83
N ILE A 54 -1.98 -15.38 -14.71
CA ILE A 54 -3.35 -14.97 -14.38
C ILE A 54 -3.67 -13.52 -14.74
N GLY A 55 -2.72 -12.77 -15.30
CA GLY A 55 -2.90 -11.37 -15.68
C GLY A 55 -3.03 -10.44 -14.47
N ALA A 56 -2.38 -10.74 -13.33
CA ALA A 56 -2.26 -9.83 -12.22
C ALA A 56 -1.10 -8.86 -12.47
N ASP A 57 -1.32 -7.58 -12.21
CA ASP A 57 -0.29 -6.55 -12.40
C ASP A 57 0.79 -6.66 -11.33
N LEU A 58 0.38 -6.89 -10.08
CA LEU A 58 1.28 -7.06 -8.94
C LEU A 58 0.78 -8.18 -8.02
N ILE A 59 1.71 -8.80 -7.28
CA ILE A 59 1.41 -9.76 -6.23
C ILE A 59 2.16 -9.38 -4.94
N GLY A 60 1.40 -9.17 -3.87
CA GLY A 60 1.89 -8.88 -2.53
C GLY A 60 1.95 -10.11 -1.64
N GLY A 61 2.45 -9.92 -0.43
CA GLY A 61 2.59 -10.99 0.57
C GLY A 61 4.00 -11.58 0.64
N TYR A 62 4.95 -11.13 -0.17
CA TYR A 62 6.35 -11.44 0.06
C TYR A 62 6.86 -10.64 1.27
N SER A 63 6.34 -10.99 2.45
CA SER A 63 6.29 -10.13 3.63
C SER A 63 6.74 -10.85 4.89
N ALA A 64 7.23 -10.05 5.86
CA ALA A 64 7.54 -10.48 7.23
C ALA A 64 6.91 -9.54 8.27
N LEU A 65 6.33 -10.10 9.34
CA LEU A 65 5.66 -9.37 10.39
C LEU A 65 6.48 -9.47 11.69
N VAL A 66 7.40 -8.53 11.87
CA VAL A 66 8.45 -8.62 12.90
C VAL A 66 8.30 -7.62 14.06
N SER A 67 7.14 -6.97 14.18
CA SER A 67 6.88 -6.01 15.26
C SER A 67 6.94 -6.61 16.67
N LYS A 68 6.67 -7.92 16.81
CA LYS A 68 6.72 -8.66 18.09
C LYS A 68 8.06 -9.40 18.31
N GLY A 69 8.92 -9.38 17.33
CA GLY A 69 10.17 -10.15 17.30
C GLY A 69 10.39 -10.74 15.92
N MET A 70 11.61 -11.11 15.63
CA MET A 70 12.04 -11.63 14.32
C MET A 70 12.50 -13.08 14.48
N THR A 71 11.86 -14.00 13.77
CA THR A 71 12.29 -15.41 13.69
C THR A 71 13.43 -15.56 12.67
N LYS A 72 14.08 -16.72 12.65
CA LYS A 72 15.07 -17.04 11.61
C LYS A 72 14.46 -17.02 10.19
N ALA A 73 13.21 -17.44 10.06
CA ALA A 73 12.51 -17.42 8.77
C ALA A 73 12.25 -15.99 8.30
N ASP A 74 11.82 -15.11 9.20
CA ASP A 74 11.63 -13.69 8.91
C ASP A 74 12.95 -13.06 8.45
N GLU A 75 14.04 -13.30 9.18
CA GLU A 75 15.36 -12.77 8.81
C GLU A 75 15.82 -13.28 7.43
N MET A 76 15.66 -14.56 7.15
CA MET A 76 16.01 -15.14 5.85
C MET A 76 15.18 -14.54 4.72
N LEU A 77 13.85 -14.37 4.91
CA LEU A 77 13.01 -13.70 3.93
C LEU A 77 13.46 -12.24 3.73
N ILE A 78 13.68 -11.48 4.81
CA ILE A 78 14.12 -10.08 4.69
C ILE A 78 15.43 -9.98 3.92
N ARG A 79 16.40 -10.85 4.22
CA ARG A 79 17.69 -10.91 3.47
C ARG A 79 17.53 -11.35 2.01
N SER A 80 16.46 -12.02 1.66
CA SER A 80 16.16 -12.42 0.28
C SER A 80 15.51 -11.30 -0.54
N ILE A 81 14.98 -10.23 0.09
CA ILE A 81 14.26 -9.15 -0.59
C ILE A 81 15.06 -8.53 -1.76
N PRO A 82 16.36 -8.18 -1.60
CA PRO A 82 17.11 -7.60 -2.70
C PRO A 82 17.21 -8.55 -3.91
N ILE A 83 17.37 -9.85 -3.65
CA ILE A 83 17.43 -10.86 -4.70
C ILE A 83 16.07 -10.98 -5.39
N ALA A 84 15.01 -11.14 -4.60
CA ALA A 84 13.65 -11.34 -5.08
C ALA A 84 13.15 -10.15 -5.91
N LEU A 85 13.25 -8.93 -5.38
CA LEU A 85 12.71 -7.75 -6.06
C LEU A 85 13.47 -7.38 -7.33
N CYS A 86 14.81 -7.55 -7.34
CA CYS A 86 15.61 -7.25 -8.52
C CYS A 86 15.48 -8.30 -9.62
N ARG A 87 15.04 -9.52 -9.29
CA ARG A 87 14.88 -10.64 -10.22
C ARG A 87 13.47 -10.75 -10.79
N THR A 88 12.46 -10.25 -10.09
CA THR A 88 11.05 -10.35 -10.45
C THR A 88 10.48 -9.00 -10.88
N ASN A 89 9.38 -9.03 -11.65
CA ASN A 89 8.73 -7.82 -12.15
C ASN A 89 7.49 -7.43 -11.34
N ARG A 90 6.74 -8.40 -10.83
CA ARG A 90 5.42 -8.20 -10.22
C ARG A 90 5.39 -8.40 -8.71
N ILE A 91 6.46 -8.91 -8.13
CA ILE A 91 6.53 -9.17 -6.68
C ILE A 91 6.69 -7.86 -5.93
N CYS A 92 5.83 -7.70 -4.93
CA CYS A 92 5.92 -6.63 -3.95
C CYS A 92 6.17 -7.20 -2.56
N SER A 93 6.96 -6.50 -1.77
CA SER A 93 7.39 -6.92 -0.44
C SER A 93 7.03 -5.89 0.61
N SER A 94 6.80 -6.36 1.83
CA SER A 94 6.64 -5.47 2.97
C SER A 94 7.16 -6.08 4.26
N VAL A 95 7.61 -5.21 5.17
CA VAL A 95 8.04 -5.62 6.51
C VAL A 95 7.34 -4.73 7.54
N ASN A 96 6.51 -5.32 8.40
CA ASN A 96 5.88 -4.63 9.52
C ASN A 96 6.76 -4.77 10.76
N LEU A 97 7.49 -3.71 11.11
CA LEU A 97 8.51 -3.74 12.15
C LEU A 97 8.13 -3.05 13.46
N ALA A 98 6.97 -2.42 13.52
CA ALA A 98 6.54 -1.69 14.70
C ALA A 98 5.03 -1.68 14.89
N SER A 99 4.59 -1.52 16.11
CA SER A 99 3.22 -1.16 16.45
C SER A 99 3.16 -0.38 17.76
N THR A 100 2.08 0.38 17.96
CA THR A 100 1.83 1.09 19.24
C THR A 100 1.74 0.14 20.43
N LYS A 101 1.39 -1.13 20.20
CA LYS A 101 1.30 -2.15 21.26
C LYS A 101 2.65 -2.78 21.59
N THR A 102 3.49 -3.01 20.60
CA THR A 102 4.75 -3.76 20.75
C THR A 102 5.99 -2.88 20.76
N GLY A 103 5.86 -1.61 20.41
CA GLY A 103 6.99 -0.71 20.20
C GLY A 103 7.65 -0.93 18.82
N ILE A 104 8.90 -0.52 18.72
CA ILE A 104 9.69 -0.57 17.48
C ILE A 104 10.76 -1.65 17.60
N ASN A 105 10.82 -2.56 16.64
CA ASN A 105 11.89 -3.54 16.53
C ASN A 105 13.12 -2.87 15.88
N MET A 106 14.04 -2.36 16.72
CA MET A 106 15.20 -1.61 16.24
C MET A 106 16.21 -2.45 15.47
N ASP A 107 16.29 -3.76 15.72
CA ASP A 107 17.13 -4.67 14.93
C ASP A 107 16.58 -4.82 13.51
N ALA A 108 15.25 -4.90 13.37
CA ALA A 108 14.59 -4.91 12.08
C ALA A 108 14.73 -3.55 11.38
N VAL A 109 14.68 -2.42 12.08
CA VAL A 109 14.93 -1.09 11.49
C VAL A 109 16.33 -1.03 10.87
N ARG A 110 17.36 -1.46 11.62
CA ARG A 110 18.73 -1.49 11.12
C ARG A 110 18.86 -2.39 9.90
N LEU A 111 18.34 -3.61 9.98
CA LEU A 111 18.38 -4.56 8.88
C LEU A 111 17.67 -4.01 7.63
N MET A 112 16.49 -3.39 7.79
CA MET A 112 15.76 -2.80 6.66
C MET A 112 16.50 -1.63 6.03
N GLY A 113 17.25 -0.84 6.80
CA GLY A 113 18.15 0.18 6.24
C GLY A 113 19.22 -0.43 5.32
N GLU A 114 19.86 -1.53 5.75
CA GLU A 114 20.84 -2.28 4.94
C GLU A 114 20.18 -2.84 3.67
N ILE A 115 19.00 -3.45 3.79
CA ILE A 115 18.24 -4.04 2.67
C ILE A 115 17.83 -2.98 1.64
N LEU A 116 17.31 -1.83 2.08
CA LEU A 116 16.92 -0.74 1.17
C LEU A 116 18.10 -0.23 0.36
N LEU A 117 19.27 -0.03 1.00
CA LEU A 117 20.50 0.36 0.31
C LEU A 117 20.93 -0.71 -0.71
N GLU A 118 20.83 -1.99 -0.36
CA GLU A 118 21.18 -3.08 -1.25
C GLU A 118 20.22 -3.15 -2.45
N VAL A 119 18.91 -3.00 -2.27
CA VAL A 119 17.93 -2.94 -3.37
C VAL A 119 18.22 -1.77 -4.29
N ALA A 120 18.49 -0.58 -3.72
CA ALA A 120 18.81 0.61 -4.49
C ALA A 120 20.08 0.42 -5.34
N GLU A 121 21.16 -0.11 -4.74
CA GLU A 121 22.42 -0.36 -5.45
C GLU A 121 22.28 -1.43 -6.56
N ARG A 122 21.53 -2.52 -6.29
CA ARG A 122 21.29 -3.59 -7.27
C ARG A 122 20.44 -3.13 -8.46
N SER A 123 19.59 -2.13 -8.28
CA SER A 123 18.69 -1.62 -9.34
C SER A 123 19.07 -0.21 -9.83
N LYS A 124 20.24 0.29 -9.50
CA LYS A 124 20.70 1.64 -9.87
C LYS A 124 20.67 1.92 -11.37
N ASP A 125 20.96 0.94 -12.20
CA ASP A 125 20.92 1.06 -13.66
C ASP A 125 19.49 1.18 -14.23
N ARG A 126 18.48 1.03 -13.35
CA ARG A 126 17.06 1.21 -13.62
C ARG A 126 16.43 2.26 -12.68
N ASP A 127 17.20 3.29 -12.33
CA ASP A 127 16.78 4.38 -11.44
C ASP A 127 16.30 3.90 -10.06
N SER A 128 16.84 2.78 -9.57
CA SER A 128 16.47 2.15 -8.30
C SER A 128 14.96 1.83 -8.17
N VAL A 129 14.29 1.59 -9.29
CA VAL A 129 12.83 1.37 -9.37
C VAL A 129 12.33 0.22 -8.49
N ASP A 130 13.17 -0.77 -8.19
CA ASP A 130 12.78 -1.91 -7.37
C ASP A 130 12.52 -1.51 -5.91
N CYS A 131 13.03 -0.37 -5.44
CA CYS A 131 12.69 0.18 -4.14
C CYS A 131 11.20 0.53 -4.02
N MET A 132 10.52 0.87 -5.12
CA MET A 132 9.08 1.14 -5.14
C MET A 132 8.21 -0.09 -4.85
N LYS A 133 8.80 -1.30 -4.95
CA LYS A 133 8.12 -2.57 -4.65
C LYS A 133 8.29 -3.00 -3.18
N LEU A 134 8.98 -2.20 -2.36
CA LEU A 134 9.28 -2.50 -0.96
C LEU A 134 8.67 -1.45 -0.03
N VAL A 135 7.92 -1.92 0.95
CA VAL A 135 7.29 -1.06 1.95
C VAL A 135 7.66 -1.48 3.36
N VAL A 136 7.99 -0.51 4.20
CA VAL A 136 8.23 -0.71 5.62
C VAL A 136 7.06 -0.13 6.41
N PHE A 137 6.40 -0.97 7.22
CA PHE A 137 5.19 -0.60 7.95
C PHE A 137 5.41 -0.43 9.45
N CYS A 138 4.58 0.43 10.01
CA CYS A 138 4.26 0.51 11.43
C CYS A 138 2.73 0.50 11.58
N ASN A 139 2.21 -0.28 12.52
CA ASN A 139 0.76 -0.44 12.74
C ASN A 139 -0.02 -0.97 11.52
N ALA A 140 0.58 -1.82 10.68
CA ALA A 140 -0.16 -2.46 9.61
C ALA A 140 -1.34 -3.27 10.18
N PRO A 141 -2.54 -3.19 9.57
CA PRO A 141 -3.66 -4.06 9.94
C PRO A 141 -3.37 -5.52 9.61
N ASP A 142 -4.15 -6.43 10.20
CA ASP A 142 -3.96 -7.87 10.00
C ASP A 142 -4.17 -8.29 8.54
N ASP A 143 -5.18 -7.73 7.86
CA ASP A 143 -5.34 -7.78 6.42
C ASP A 143 -5.02 -6.41 5.82
N ASN A 144 -3.94 -6.31 5.08
CA ASN A 144 -3.43 -5.05 4.58
C ASN A 144 -3.52 -4.98 3.05
N PRO A 145 -4.50 -4.25 2.49
CA PRO A 145 -4.66 -4.12 1.05
C PRO A 145 -3.74 -3.08 0.42
N PHE A 146 -2.88 -2.46 1.22
CA PHE A 146 -2.15 -1.27 0.83
C PHE A 146 -1.15 -1.52 -0.29
N MET A 147 -1.33 -0.85 -1.43
CA MET A 147 -0.38 -0.72 -2.57
C MET A 147 0.65 -1.87 -2.71
N ALA A 148 1.94 -1.53 -2.79
CA ALA A 148 3.02 -2.48 -2.92
C ALA A 148 3.21 -3.37 -1.67
N GLY A 149 2.81 -2.90 -0.49
CA GLY A 149 2.98 -3.62 0.77
C GLY A 149 1.85 -4.55 1.16
N ALA A 150 0.87 -4.81 0.29
CA ALA A 150 -0.28 -5.63 0.61
C ALA A 150 0.10 -7.06 1.03
N PHE A 151 -0.62 -7.58 2.04
CA PHE A 151 -0.57 -8.98 2.45
C PHE A 151 -1.93 -9.39 3.01
N HIS A 152 -2.24 -10.69 2.97
CA HIS A 152 -3.46 -11.27 3.52
C HIS A 152 -3.20 -11.82 4.92
N GLY A 153 -4.01 -11.41 5.89
CA GLY A 153 -3.88 -11.82 7.28
C GLY A 153 -4.23 -13.30 7.50
N VAL A 154 -3.59 -13.91 8.49
CA VAL A 154 -3.82 -15.34 8.83
C VAL A 154 -5.12 -15.58 9.59
N THR A 155 -5.77 -14.53 10.09
CA THR A 155 -7.02 -14.59 10.85
C THR A 155 -8.25 -14.20 10.04
N GLU A 156 -8.03 -13.75 8.79
CA GLU A 156 -9.08 -13.31 7.89
C GLU A 156 -9.76 -14.48 7.16
N ALA A 157 -10.83 -14.19 6.40
CA ALA A 157 -11.49 -15.16 5.55
C ALA A 157 -10.52 -15.70 4.48
N ASP A 158 -10.80 -16.88 3.91
CA ASP A 158 -9.95 -17.52 2.89
C ASP A 158 -9.67 -16.63 1.68
N ALA A 159 -10.59 -15.73 1.36
CA ALA A 159 -10.43 -14.71 0.32
C ALA A 159 -11.31 -13.49 0.62
N VAL A 160 -10.81 -12.31 0.29
CA VAL A 160 -11.52 -11.04 0.45
C VAL A 160 -11.18 -10.10 -0.71
N ILE A 161 -12.12 -9.27 -1.12
CA ILE A 161 -11.91 -8.23 -2.13
C ILE A 161 -11.77 -6.89 -1.44
N ASN A 162 -10.64 -6.24 -1.67
CA ASN A 162 -10.38 -4.87 -1.22
C ASN A 162 -10.25 -3.94 -2.45
N VAL A 163 -10.56 -2.68 -2.28
CA VAL A 163 -10.40 -1.66 -3.32
C VAL A 163 -9.54 -0.52 -2.78
N GLY A 164 -8.42 -0.26 -3.44
CA GLY A 164 -7.61 0.93 -3.20
C GLY A 164 -7.98 2.03 -4.20
N VAL A 165 -8.11 3.25 -3.72
CA VAL A 165 -8.36 4.41 -4.58
C VAL A 165 -7.19 5.38 -4.46
N SER A 166 -6.54 5.68 -5.60
CA SER A 166 -5.50 6.72 -5.63
C SER A 166 -6.13 8.08 -5.38
N GLY A 167 -5.69 8.73 -4.31
CA GLY A 167 -6.33 9.92 -3.78
C GLY A 167 -5.61 11.25 -3.99
N PRO A 168 -4.26 11.33 -4.09
CA PRO A 168 -3.55 12.60 -4.02
C PRO A 168 -3.98 13.60 -5.10
N GLY A 169 -4.00 13.20 -6.36
CA GLY A 169 -4.38 14.07 -7.47
C GLY A 169 -5.82 14.58 -7.37
N VAL A 170 -6.75 13.76 -6.89
CA VAL A 170 -8.15 14.15 -6.70
C VAL A 170 -8.29 15.17 -5.60
N VAL A 171 -7.60 14.98 -4.47
CA VAL A 171 -7.60 15.93 -3.33
C VAL A 171 -6.93 17.23 -3.74
N LYS A 172 -5.77 17.19 -4.41
CA LYS A 172 -5.08 18.38 -4.94
C LYS A 172 -6.01 19.19 -5.81
N THR A 173 -6.60 18.59 -6.85
CA THR A 173 -7.50 19.27 -7.79
C THR A 173 -8.72 19.87 -7.09
N ALA A 174 -9.20 19.26 -6.00
CA ALA A 174 -10.29 19.82 -5.21
C ALA A 174 -9.83 21.04 -4.41
N LEU A 175 -8.62 21.02 -3.84
CA LEU A 175 -8.05 22.13 -3.06
C LEU A 175 -7.66 23.32 -3.92
N GLU A 176 -7.17 23.11 -5.14
CA GLU A 176 -6.88 24.18 -6.12
C GLU A 176 -8.07 25.14 -6.33
N LYS A 177 -9.30 24.59 -6.26
CA LYS A 177 -10.54 25.37 -6.44
C LYS A 177 -10.89 26.27 -5.25
N VAL A 178 -10.29 26.00 -4.10
CA VAL A 178 -10.50 26.72 -2.84
C VAL A 178 -9.20 27.29 -2.28
N ARG A 179 -8.23 27.50 -3.16
CA ARG A 179 -6.93 28.09 -2.79
C ARG A 179 -7.11 29.47 -2.17
N GLY A 180 -6.49 29.71 -1.02
CA GLY A 180 -6.57 30.98 -0.30
C GLY A 180 -7.79 31.13 0.61
N GLU A 181 -8.69 30.14 0.63
CA GLU A 181 -9.79 30.10 1.58
C GLU A 181 -9.30 29.75 3.00
N ASN A 182 -10.18 29.96 3.97
CA ASN A 182 -9.87 29.64 5.37
C ASN A 182 -9.76 28.13 5.62
N PHE A 183 -9.15 27.78 6.73
CA PHE A 183 -8.84 26.40 7.11
C PHE A 183 -10.09 25.49 7.19
N GLU A 184 -11.25 26.03 7.60
CA GLU A 184 -12.51 25.29 7.69
C GLU A 184 -12.98 24.85 6.29
N VAL A 185 -12.92 25.74 5.30
CA VAL A 185 -13.27 25.45 3.90
C VAL A 185 -12.35 24.38 3.31
N LEU A 186 -11.05 24.45 3.60
CA LEU A 186 -10.10 23.41 3.19
C LEU A 186 -10.44 22.04 3.78
N CYS A 187 -10.68 21.97 5.11
CA CYS A 187 -11.08 20.74 5.78
C CYS A 187 -12.37 20.15 5.19
N GLU A 188 -13.39 20.96 5.01
CA GLU A 188 -14.67 20.51 4.44
C GLU A 188 -14.52 20.03 2.98
N THR A 189 -13.65 20.67 2.20
CA THR A 189 -13.36 20.25 0.83
C THR A 189 -12.67 18.89 0.80
N ILE A 190 -11.69 18.66 1.67
CA ILE A 190 -11.00 17.37 1.80
C ILE A 190 -12.01 16.29 2.20
N LYS A 191 -12.83 16.54 3.21
CA LYS A 191 -13.86 15.61 3.69
C LYS A 191 -14.83 15.22 2.57
N LYS A 192 -15.40 16.20 1.88
CA LYS A 192 -16.35 15.97 0.78
C LYS A 192 -15.71 15.18 -0.36
N THR A 193 -14.43 15.43 -0.64
CA THR A 193 -13.67 14.71 -1.66
C THR A 193 -13.45 13.25 -1.25
N ALA A 194 -12.99 13.01 -0.03
CA ALA A 194 -12.82 11.67 0.52
C ALA A 194 -14.13 10.87 0.46
N PHE A 195 -15.26 11.49 0.85
CA PHE A 195 -16.57 10.84 0.78
C PHE A 195 -16.95 10.42 -0.65
N LYS A 196 -16.73 11.29 -1.65
CA LYS A 196 -17.03 10.97 -3.06
C LYS A 196 -16.18 9.80 -3.56
N VAL A 197 -14.89 9.84 -3.25
CA VAL A 197 -13.92 8.79 -3.62
C VAL A 197 -14.31 7.45 -3.00
N THR A 198 -14.69 7.45 -1.72
CA THR A 198 -15.18 6.24 -1.01
C THR A 198 -16.40 5.64 -1.69
N ARG A 199 -17.35 6.46 -2.13
CA ARG A 199 -18.57 5.96 -2.81
C ARG A 199 -18.26 5.27 -4.14
N VAL A 200 -17.32 5.81 -4.91
CA VAL A 200 -16.86 5.17 -6.15
C VAL A 200 -16.17 3.84 -5.85
N GLY A 201 -15.27 3.81 -4.89
CA GLY A 201 -14.60 2.57 -4.45
C GLY A 201 -15.60 1.52 -3.96
N GLN A 202 -16.62 1.93 -3.20
CA GLN A 202 -17.67 1.03 -2.69
C GLN A 202 -18.50 0.41 -3.82
N LEU A 203 -18.85 1.18 -4.85
CA LEU A 203 -19.56 0.68 -6.02
C LEU A 203 -18.77 -0.44 -6.71
N VAL A 204 -17.50 -0.17 -7.01
CA VAL A 204 -16.60 -1.14 -7.65
C VAL A 204 -16.44 -2.39 -6.78
N ALA A 205 -16.21 -2.22 -5.48
CA ALA A 205 -16.01 -3.32 -4.55
C ALA A 205 -17.23 -4.24 -4.42
N GLN A 206 -18.43 -3.66 -4.28
CA GLN A 206 -19.68 -4.41 -4.18
C GLN A 206 -19.98 -5.19 -5.47
N GLU A 207 -19.74 -4.57 -6.62
CA GLU A 207 -19.98 -5.24 -7.90
C GLU A 207 -18.96 -6.36 -8.15
N ALA A 208 -17.67 -6.14 -7.80
CA ALA A 208 -16.66 -7.19 -7.87
C ALA A 208 -16.99 -8.36 -6.93
N SER A 209 -17.40 -8.06 -5.69
CA SER A 209 -17.83 -9.05 -4.70
C SER A 209 -18.99 -9.91 -5.21
N ARG A 210 -20.01 -9.26 -5.78
CA ARG A 210 -21.17 -9.93 -6.35
C ARG A 210 -20.79 -10.87 -7.51
N ARG A 211 -19.95 -10.42 -8.45
CA ARG A 211 -19.56 -11.21 -9.65
C ARG A 211 -18.63 -12.36 -9.29
N LEU A 212 -17.76 -12.18 -8.31
CA LEU A 212 -16.78 -13.19 -7.93
C LEU A 212 -17.26 -14.10 -6.79
N SER A 213 -18.39 -13.78 -6.15
CA SER A 213 -18.90 -14.47 -4.95
C SER A 213 -17.85 -14.54 -3.82
N ILE A 214 -17.06 -13.46 -3.68
CA ILE A 214 -16.05 -13.29 -2.64
C ILE A 214 -16.46 -12.12 -1.76
N PRO A 215 -16.38 -12.22 -0.41
CA PRO A 215 -16.77 -11.13 0.47
C PRO A 215 -15.98 -9.85 0.18
N PHE A 216 -16.67 -8.71 0.30
CA PHE A 216 -16.03 -7.41 0.31
C PHE A 216 -15.43 -7.11 1.69
N GLY A 217 -14.19 -6.69 1.71
CA GLY A 217 -13.47 -6.27 2.91
C GLY A 217 -13.48 -4.76 3.10
N ILE A 218 -12.40 -4.09 2.71
CA ILE A 218 -12.21 -2.66 2.98
C ILE A 218 -11.94 -1.84 1.72
N ILE A 219 -12.14 -0.52 1.86
CA ILE A 219 -11.67 0.48 0.90
C ILE A 219 -10.45 1.15 1.49
N ASP A 220 -9.34 1.09 0.78
CA ASP A 220 -8.14 1.83 1.11
C ASP A 220 -8.19 3.21 0.44
N LEU A 221 -8.22 4.26 1.27
CA LEU A 221 -8.21 5.67 0.86
C LEU A 221 -6.84 6.31 1.10
N SER A 222 -5.79 5.53 1.19
CA SER A 222 -4.46 6.06 1.40
C SER A 222 -4.08 7.03 0.27
N LEU A 223 -3.46 8.14 0.66
CA LEU A 223 -2.90 9.12 -0.29
C LEU A 223 -1.55 8.62 -0.81
N ALA A 224 -1.54 7.40 -1.35
CA ALA A 224 -0.33 6.82 -1.91
C ALA A 224 0.03 7.56 -3.21
N PRO A 225 1.18 8.24 -3.27
CA PRO A 225 1.60 8.98 -4.44
C PRO A 225 2.03 8.03 -5.57
N THR A 226 1.94 8.52 -6.80
CA THR A 226 2.54 7.90 -7.97
C THR A 226 3.56 8.85 -8.60
N PRO A 227 4.42 8.38 -9.52
CA PRO A 227 5.33 9.26 -10.26
C PRO A 227 4.62 10.23 -11.22
N ALA A 228 3.31 10.14 -11.37
CA ALA A 228 2.53 11.03 -12.23
C ALA A 228 2.54 12.47 -11.69
N ILE A 229 2.70 13.43 -12.59
CA ILE A 229 2.69 14.85 -12.23
C ILE A 229 1.34 15.21 -11.59
N GLY A 230 1.40 15.81 -10.40
CA GLY A 230 0.23 16.24 -9.65
C GLY A 230 -0.36 15.15 -8.71
N ASP A 231 0.22 13.95 -8.67
CA ASP A 231 -0.19 12.88 -7.76
C ASP A 231 0.77 12.76 -6.56
N SER A 232 0.98 13.88 -5.87
CA SER A 232 1.91 14.01 -4.75
C SER A 232 1.24 14.55 -3.49
N VAL A 233 1.57 13.97 -2.33
CA VAL A 233 1.17 14.51 -1.03
C VAL A 233 1.85 15.84 -0.74
N ALA A 234 3.09 16.03 -1.22
CA ALA A 234 3.78 17.32 -1.09
C ALA A 234 3.02 18.44 -1.79
N ASP A 235 2.45 18.19 -2.97
CA ASP A 235 1.61 19.16 -3.68
C ASP A 235 0.35 19.51 -2.88
N ILE A 236 -0.29 18.52 -2.25
CA ILE A 236 -1.44 18.75 -1.36
C ILE A 236 -1.06 19.69 -0.21
N LEU A 237 0.10 19.47 0.40
CA LEU A 237 0.59 20.30 1.49
C LEU A 237 0.84 21.75 1.04
N CYS A 238 1.37 21.96 -0.17
CA CYS A 238 1.51 23.30 -0.76
C CYS A 238 0.15 23.96 -1.03
N GLU A 239 -0.85 23.21 -1.52
CA GLU A 239 -2.21 23.74 -1.71
C GLU A 239 -2.90 24.11 -0.37
N ILE A 240 -2.56 23.44 0.73
CA ILE A 240 -3.03 23.80 2.08
C ILE A 240 -2.41 25.11 2.57
N GLY A 241 -1.30 25.56 1.97
CA GLY A 241 -0.63 26.81 2.28
C GLY A 241 0.78 26.68 2.85
N LEU A 242 1.38 25.50 2.80
CA LEU A 242 2.79 25.33 3.15
C LEU A 242 3.70 25.80 2.00
N GLU A 243 4.81 26.40 2.33
CA GLU A 243 5.82 26.84 1.36
C GLU A 243 6.44 25.64 0.63
N TYR A 244 6.72 24.57 1.35
CA TYR A 244 7.21 23.28 0.85
C TYR A 244 6.93 22.16 1.85
N ALA A 245 6.95 20.93 1.43
CA ALA A 245 6.85 19.78 2.33
C ALA A 245 8.12 19.72 3.22
N GLY A 246 7.91 19.69 4.54
CA GLY A 246 8.99 19.79 5.54
C GLY A 246 9.09 21.18 6.19
N ALA A 247 8.42 22.21 5.66
CA ALA A 247 8.32 23.53 6.28
C ALA A 247 7.61 23.45 7.66
N PRO A 248 7.80 24.43 8.55
CA PRO A 248 7.01 24.54 9.77
C PRO A 248 5.51 24.46 9.48
N GLY A 249 4.80 23.59 10.20
CA GLY A 249 3.37 23.31 9.95
C GLY A 249 3.09 22.00 9.20
N THR A 250 4.08 21.38 8.58
CA THR A 250 3.91 20.10 7.85
C THR A 250 3.25 19.03 8.70
N THR A 251 3.70 18.82 9.94
CA THR A 251 3.12 17.83 10.86
C THR A 251 1.66 18.13 11.19
N ALA A 252 1.31 19.41 11.37
CA ALA A 252 -0.06 19.82 11.62
C ALA A 252 -0.97 19.59 10.39
N ALA A 253 -0.48 19.91 9.20
CA ALA A 253 -1.21 19.68 7.94
C ALA A 253 -1.41 18.17 7.68
N LEU A 254 -0.42 17.34 7.94
CA LEU A 254 -0.53 15.87 7.86
C LEU A 254 -1.56 15.34 8.87
N ALA A 255 -1.53 15.82 10.12
CA ALA A 255 -2.51 15.44 11.13
C ALA A 255 -3.94 15.83 10.71
N MET A 256 -4.11 17.00 10.10
CA MET A 256 -5.39 17.43 9.54
C MET A 256 -5.86 16.53 8.40
N LEU A 257 -4.99 16.23 7.44
CA LEU A 257 -5.31 15.32 6.33
C LEU A 257 -5.78 13.96 6.85
N ASN A 258 -5.06 13.39 7.82
CA ASN A 258 -5.44 12.15 8.49
C ASN A 258 -6.83 12.24 9.12
N ARG A 259 -7.07 13.29 9.91
CA ARG A 259 -8.34 13.47 10.61
C ARG A 259 -9.50 13.68 9.62
N CYS A 260 -9.31 14.50 8.59
CA CYS A 260 -10.34 14.70 7.57
C CYS A 260 -10.66 13.44 6.77
N GLY A 261 -9.68 12.57 6.53
CA GLY A 261 -9.90 11.25 5.93
C GLY A 261 -10.66 10.31 6.87
N THR A 262 -10.31 10.32 8.17
CA THR A 262 -10.87 9.41 9.19
C THR A 262 -12.29 9.77 9.61
N ASP A 263 -12.65 11.05 9.67
CA ASP A 263 -14.00 11.51 10.12
C ASP A 263 -15.13 11.00 9.21
N TYR A 264 -14.83 10.66 7.94
CA TYR A 264 -15.76 10.00 7.02
C TYR A 264 -15.58 8.49 6.91
N ALA A 265 -14.50 7.96 7.50
CA ALA A 265 -14.23 6.53 7.61
C ALA A 265 -15.11 5.79 8.65
N LEU A 266 -16.03 6.46 9.29
CA LEU A 266 -16.98 5.93 10.31
C LEU A 266 -17.95 4.85 9.77
N LEU A 267 -17.91 4.55 8.50
CA LEU A 267 -18.52 3.34 7.96
C LEU A 267 -17.48 2.20 8.12
N ARG A 268 -17.78 1.25 8.96
CA ARG A 268 -17.05 0.10 9.53
C ARG A 268 -16.05 -0.69 8.64
N GLN A 269 -15.56 -0.16 7.52
CA GLN A 269 -14.79 -0.89 6.50
C GLN A 269 -13.71 -0.02 5.83
N GLN A 270 -13.04 0.85 6.58
CA GLN A 270 -12.00 1.72 6.00
C GLN A 270 -10.70 1.59 6.77
N CYS A 271 -9.62 1.33 6.04
CA CYS A 271 -8.27 1.34 6.57
C CYS A 271 -7.81 2.77 6.83
N THR A 272 -7.33 3.05 8.03
CA THR A 272 -6.81 4.36 8.39
C THR A 272 -5.43 4.56 7.77
N THR A 273 -5.27 5.64 7.10
CA THR A 273 -4.13 6.08 6.27
C THR A 273 -2.77 5.89 6.93
N VAL A 274 -1.84 5.34 6.17
CA VAL A 274 -0.41 5.35 6.46
C VAL A 274 0.26 6.32 5.50
N TYR A 275 1.08 7.25 5.99
CA TYR A 275 1.83 8.19 5.18
C TYR A 275 3.21 7.66 4.85
N TYR A 276 3.64 7.90 3.63
CA TYR A 276 5.01 7.68 3.18
C TYR A 276 5.72 9.00 3.02
N PHE A 277 6.92 9.06 3.56
CA PHE A 277 7.89 10.07 3.19
C PHE A 277 8.86 9.42 2.20
N THR A 278 8.89 9.92 1.00
CA THR A 278 9.97 9.70 0.04
C THR A 278 10.92 10.87 0.10
#